data_fc5828c7adef4341c386a5caa6fd8026
#
_entry.id   fc5828c7adef4341c386a5caa6fd8026
#
_cell.length_a   1.000
_cell.length_b   1.000
_cell.length_c   1.000
_cell.angle_alpha   90.00
_cell.angle_beta   90.00
_cell.angle_gamma   90.00
#
_symmetry.space_group_name_H-M   'P 1'
#
loop_
_entity.id
_entity.type
_entity.pdbx_description
1 polymer ?
#
loop_
_entity_poly.entity_id
_entity_poly.type
_entity_poly.pdbx_seq_one_letter_code
_entity_poly.pdbx_strand_id
1 'polypeptide(L)'
;MATHAKAGPGRRPAGSGTRDCILKAARQCFAELGHDRTTVRGVAARAGVDAALIFHYFGSKQQLLAEVTELPFDPAAALHRLLDGPRGSTGRRLTEWVMEVLEEPESRTRMTALIRAAAAEDAAAQQIRERITRQILTPLAAGLDAEEPELRATLIGAHLFGLVMARQIVELPLPTVDGRATLVDAVSPVIQHYLTGDLHVREGIGDGD
;
A
#
# COMPACT_ATOMS: atom_id res chain seq x y z
N MET A 1 46.22 -10.83 40.06
CA MET A 1 46.15 -10.06 38.81
C MET A 1 45.16 -10.76 37.88
N ALA A 2 43.94 -10.27 37.83
CA ALA A 2 42.87 -10.86 37.00
C ALA A 2 42.64 -9.93 35.81
N THR A 3 42.93 -10.45 34.61
CA THR A 3 42.74 -9.77 33.33
C THR A 3 41.24 -9.81 32.92
N HIS A 4 40.59 -8.66 32.94
CA HIS A 4 39.25 -8.48 32.39
C HIS A 4 39.28 -8.57 30.86
N ALA A 5 38.71 -9.63 30.31
CA ALA A 5 38.41 -9.73 28.88
C ALA A 5 37.20 -8.84 28.58
N LYS A 6 37.39 -7.83 27.72
CA LYS A 6 36.40 -6.89 27.21
C LYS A 6 35.56 -7.60 26.17
N ALA A 7 34.30 -7.92 26.49
CA ALA A 7 33.33 -8.44 25.53
C ALA A 7 33.02 -7.38 24.45
N GLY A 8 33.36 -7.69 23.21
CA GLY A 8 33.02 -6.86 22.05
C GLY A 8 31.51 -6.88 21.75
N PRO A 9 30.96 -5.81 21.16
CA PRO A 9 29.53 -5.75 20.84
C PRO A 9 29.17 -6.83 19.82
N GLY A 10 28.12 -7.61 20.15
CA GLY A 10 27.63 -8.71 19.35
C GLY A 10 27.29 -8.27 17.94
N ARG A 11 27.88 -8.96 16.96
CA ARG A 11 27.62 -8.80 15.53
C ARG A 11 26.19 -9.23 15.26
N ARG A 12 25.28 -8.27 14.98
CA ARG A 12 23.94 -8.54 14.44
C ARG A 12 24.08 -9.37 13.15
N PRO A 13 23.14 -10.29 12.82
CA PRO A 13 23.21 -11.06 11.58
C PRO A 13 23.31 -10.11 10.39
N ALA A 14 24.38 -10.22 9.60
CA ALA A 14 24.80 -9.25 8.59
C ALA A 14 23.91 -9.19 7.32
N GLY A 15 22.76 -9.88 7.27
CA GLY A 15 21.92 -9.97 6.06
C GLY A 15 20.64 -9.12 6.08
N SER A 16 19.89 -9.12 7.17
CA SER A 16 18.57 -8.44 7.22
C SER A 16 18.70 -6.91 7.29
N GLY A 17 19.61 -6.40 8.11
CA GLY A 17 19.78 -4.96 8.28
C GLY A 17 20.29 -4.25 7.02
N THR A 18 21.12 -4.90 6.21
CA THR A 18 21.62 -4.31 4.95
C THR A 18 20.53 -4.22 3.90
N ARG A 19 19.71 -5.28 3.76
CA ARG A 19 18.56 -5.29 2.83
C ARG A 19 17.56 -4.18 3.17
N ASP A 20 17.23 -4.02 4.44
CA ASP A 20 16.31 -2.99 4.92
C ASP A 20 16.87 -1.57 4.73
N CYS A 21 18.17 -1.35 4.94
CA CYS A 21 18.83 -0.09 4.63
C CYS A 21 18.73 0.25 3.13
N ILE A 22 18.94 -0.72 2.24
CA ILE A 22 18.81 -0.52 0.80
C ILE A 22 17.36 -0.17 0.43
N LEU A 23 16.38 -0.92 0.94
CA LEU A 23 14.96 -0.63 0.67
C LEU A 23 14.54 0.75 1.17
N LYS A 24 14.99 1.16 2.35
CA LYS A 24 14.73 2.51 2.88
C LYS A 24 15.33 3.59 1.98
N ALA A 25 16.59 3.44 1.58
CA ALA A 25 17.25 4.37 0.67
C ALA A 25 16.57 4.40 -0.71
N ALA A 26 16.18 3.23 -1.24
CA ALA A 26 15.47 3.12 -2.51
C ALA A 26 14.12 3.85 -2.47
N ARG A 27 13.31 3.66 -1.41
CA ARG A 27 12.04 4.39 -1.23
C ARG A 27 12.24 5.89 -1.30
N GLN A 28 13.27 6.40 -0.62
CA GLN A 28 13.60 7.83 -0.64
C GLN A 28 14.03 8.30 -2.04
N CYS A 29 14.92 7.55 -2.71
CA CYS A 29 15.37 7.89 -4.05
C CYS A 29 14.23 7.91 -5.06
N PHE A 30 13.37 6.89 -5.06
CA PHE A 30 12.23 6.83 -5.96
C PHE A 30 11.21 7.93 -5.67
N ALA A 31 10.94 8.24 -4.40
CA ALA A 31 10.03 9.32 -4.03
C ALA A 31 10.53 10.73 -4.38
N GLU A 32 11.86 10.97 -4.30
CA GLU A 32 12.45 12.28 -4.56
C GLU A 32 12.78 12.51 -6.04
N LEU A 33 13.26 11.47 -6.73
CA LEU A 33 13.83 11.58 -8.08
C LEU A 33 12.93 10.96 -9.15
N GLY A 34 11.98 10.12 -8.79
CA GLY A 34 11.25 9.25 -9.70
C GLY A 34 12.08 8.05 -10.19
N HIS A 35 11.44 7.14 -10.93
CA HIS A 35 12.11 5.93 -11.44
C HIS A 35 13.26 6.26 -12.39
N ASP A 36 13.02 7.12 -13.38
CA ASP A 36 13.99 7.35 -14.47
C ASP A 36 15.31 7.92 -13.96
N ARG A 37 15.24 8.89 -13.05
CA ARG A 37 16.43 9.55 -12.48
C ARG A 37 17.07 8.80 -11.33
N THR A 38 16.36 7.84 -10.71
CA THR A 38 16.94 6.98 -9.68
C THR A 38 17.89 5.97 -10.33
N THR A 39 19.11 5.90 -9.82
CA THR A 39 20.11 4.92 -10.29
C THR A 39 20.48 3.98 -9.15
N VAL A 40 20.87 2.73 -9.49
CA VAL A 40 21.36 1.75 -8.50
C VAL A 40 22.55 2.30 -7.73
N ARG A 41 23.45 3.05 -8.39
CA ARG A 41 24.59 3.71 -7.72
C ARG A 41 24.14 4.81 -6.75
N GLY A 42 23.11 5.58 -7.10
CA GLY A 42 22.53 6.60 -6.23
C GLY A 42 21.89 6.00 -4.97
N VAL A 43 21.15 4.90 -5.15
CA VAL A 43 20.58 4.15 -4.01
C VAL A 43 21.69 3.57 -3.12
N ALA A 44 22.72 2.98 -3.72
CA ALA A 44 23.87 2.42 -3.00
C ALA A 44 24.59 3.47 -2.15
N ALA A 45 24.88 4.63 -2.75
CA ALA A 45 25.51 5.75 -2.06
C ALA A 45 24.66 6.23 -0.86
N ARG A 46 23.34 6.35 -1.05
CA ARG A 46 22.41 6.76 0.03
C ARG A 46 22.30 5.70 1.13
N ALA A 47 22.35 4.41 0.78
CA ALA A 47 22.31 3.30 1.71
C ALA A 47 23.64 3.04 2.43
N GLY A 48 24.74 3.65 1.98
CA GLY A 48 26.09 3.43 2.49
C GLY A 48 26.64 2.02 2.17
N VAL A 49 26.26 1.47 0.99
CA VAL A 49 26.65 0.13 0.55
C VAL A 49 27.28 0.15 -0.83
N ASP A 50 27.92 -0.96 -1.22
CA ASP A 50 28.38 -1.16 -2.60
C ASP A 50 27.19 -1.46 -3.53
N ALA A 51 27.22 -0.93 -4.77
CA ALA A 51 26.20 -1.17 -5.77
C ALA A 51 26.04 -2.68 -6.12
N ALA A 52 27.11 -3.46 -6.02
CA ALA A 52 27.06 -4.91 -6.23
C ALA A 52 26.13 -5.61 -5.20
N LEU A 53 26.00 -5.08 -3.99
CA LEU A 53 25.08 -5.62 -2.99
C LEU A 53 23.61 -5.41 -3.40
N ILE A 54 23.29 -4.31 -4.07
CA ILE A 54 21.94 -4.10 -4.59
C ILE A 54 21.62 -5.14 -5.67
N PHE A 55 22.54 -5.38 -6.59
CA PHE A 55 22.33 -6.44 -7.59
C PHE A 55 22.27 -7.83 -6.96
N HIS A 56 23.03 -8.07 -5.92
CA HIS A 56 23.01 -9.36 -5.19
C HIS A 56 21.64 -9.59 -4.52
N TYR A 57 21.07 -8.57 -3.84
CA TYR A 57 19.80 -8.71 -3.11
C TYR A 57 18.57 -8.62 -4.00
N PHE A 58 18.61 -7.80 -5.03
CA PHE A 58 17.41 -7.41 -5.79
C PHE A 58 17.51 -7.72 -7.30
N GLY A 59 18.68 -8.07 -7.80
CA GLY A 59 18.89 -8.43 -9.21
C GLY A 59 18.86 -7.25 -10.18
N SER A 60 17.84 -6.39 -10.12
CA SER A 60 17.68 -5.25 -11.02
C SER A 60 17.02 -4.05 -10.33
N LYS A 61 17.11 -2.86 -10.98
CA LYS A 61 16.39 -1.66 -10.54
C LYS A 61 14.87 -1.87 -10.57
N GLN A 62 14.35 -2.61 -11.55
CA GLN A 62 12.92 -2.94 -11.65
C GLN A 62 12.47 -3.85 -10.52
N GLN A 63 13.26 -4.87 -10.17
CA GLN A 63 12.98 -5.72 -9.02
C GLN A 63 13.08 -4.96 -7.70
N LEU A 64 14.05 -4.05 -7.58
CA LEU A 64 14.13 -3.14 -6.42
C LEU A 64 12.88 -2.26 -6.31
N LEU A 65 12.37 -1.69 -7.42
CA LEU A 65 11.13 -0.93 -7.41
C LEU A 65 9.94 -1.81 -7.01
N ALA A 66 9.84 -3.02 -7.53
CA ALA A 66 8.78 -3.96 -7.17
C ALA A 66 8.74 -4.25 -5.66
N GLU A 67 9.91 -4.42 -5.04
CA GLU A 67 10.03 -4.61 -3.59
C GLU A 67 9.68 -3.33 -2.79
N VAL A 68 10.09 -2.18 -3.30
CA VAL A 68 9.77 -0.87 -2.68
C VAL A 68 8.27 -0.58 -2.72
N THR A 69 7.59 -1.03 -3.79
CA THR A 69 6.13 -0.88 -3.97
C THR A 69 5.33 -2.05 -3.39
N GLU A 70 5.96 -2.96 -2.66
CA GLU A 70 5.25 -4.04 -1.97
C GLU A 70 4.31 -3.50 -0.90
N LEU A 71 3.09 -4.04 -0.88
CA LEU A 71 2.10 -3.66 0.12
C LEU A 71 2.59 -4.02 1.54
N PRO A 72 2.26 -3.22 2.56
CA PRO A 72 2.69 -3.48 3.95
C PRO A 72 1.92 -4.64 4.63
N PHE A 73 1.21 -5.44 3.85
CA PHE A 73 0.38 -6.56 4.33
C PHE A 73 0.28 -7.64 3.24
N ASP A 74 -0.10 -8.85 3.64
CA ASP A 74 -0.40 -9.97 2.72
C ASP A 74 -1.80 -9.79 2.10
N PRO A 75 -1.91 -9.62 0.76
CA PRO A 75 -3.18 -9.47 0.08
C PRO A 75 -4.13 -10.67 0.25
N ALA A 76 -3.61 -11.88 0.28
CA ALA A 76 -4.43 -13.09 0.41
C ALA A 76 -5.03 -13.20 1.81
N ALA A 77 -4.24 -12.95 2.85
CA ALA A 77 -4.73 -12.88 4.22
C ALA A 77 -5.75 -11.76 4.42
N ALA A 78 -5.52 -10.59 3.82
CA ALA A 78 -6.45 -9.47 3.85
C ALA A 78 -7.79 -9.85 3.18
N LEU A 79 -7.77 -10.42 1.98
CA LEU A 79 -8.97 -10.85 1.26
C LEU A 79 -9.77 -11.88 2.07
N HIS A 80 -9.11 -12.90 2.62
CA HIS A 80 -9.76 -13.89 3.45
C HIS A 80 -10.46 -13.24 4.66
N ARG A 81 -9.78 -12.36 5.38
CA ARG A 81 -10.35 -11.62 6.51
C ARG A 81 -11.57 -10.76 6.11
N LEU A 82 -11.50 -10.12 4.94
CA LEU A 82 -12.57 -9.25 4.45
C LEU A 82 -13.81 -10.03 4.01
N LEU A 83 -13.66 -11.23 3.48
CA LEU A 83 -14.75 -12.13 3.10
C LEU A 83 -15.33 -12.92 4.28
N ASP A 84 -14.58 -13.04 5.38
CA ASP A 84 -15.03 -13.77 6.58
C ASP A 84 -16.09 -12.95 7.33
N GLY A 85 -17.35 -13.42 7.25
CA GLY A 85 -18.49 -12.80 7.93
C GLY A 85 -19.63 -12.34 7.01
N PRO A 86 -20.64 -11.67 7.58
CA PRO A 86 -21.84 -11.28 6.84
C PRO A 86 -21.54 -10.34 5.67
N ARG A 87 -22.11 -10.63 4.49
CA ARG A 87 -21.97 -9.86 3.25
C ARG A 87 -22.31 -8.37 3.45
N GLY A 88 -23.37 -8.07 4.21
CA GLY A 88 -23.83 -6.68 4.45
C GLY A 88 -22.91 -5.85 5.36
N SER A 89 -21.86 -6.43 5.94
CA SER A 89 -20.89 -5.72 6.79
C SER A 89 -19.47 -5.70 6.21
N THR A 90 -19.29 -6.14 4.96
CA THR A 90 -17.96 -6.16 4.31
C THR A 90 -17.39 -4.75 4.14
N GLY A 91 -18.24 -3.76 3.83
CA GLY A 91 -17.82 -2.36 3.75
C GLY A 91 -17.25 -1.84 5.08
N ARG A 92 -17.87 -2.23 6.19
CA ARG A 92 -17.37 -1.89 7.53
C ARG A 92 -16.03 -2.58 7.80
N ARG A 93 -15.93 -3.88 7.57
CA ARG A 93 -14.67 -4.64 7.75
C ARG A 93 -13.53 -4.05 6.93
N LEU A 94 -13.80 -3.68 5.66
CA LEU A 94 -12.80 -3.06 4.79
C LEU A 94 -12.36 -1.70 5.33
N THR A 95 -13.30 -0.85 5.76
CA THR A 95 -12.98 0.47 6.30
C THR A 95 -12.19 0.35 7.61
N GLU A 96 -12.61 -0.51 8.53
CA GLU A 96 -11.90 -0.78 9.79
C GLU A 96 -10.48 -1.30 9.54
N TRP A 97 -10.33 -2.24 8.62
CA TRP A 97 -9.02 -2.80 8.25
C TRP A 97 -8.09 -1.74 7.65
N VAL A 98 -8.59 -0.87 6.77
CA VAL A 98 -7.78 0.24 6.22
C VAL A 98 -7.34 1.19 7.34
N MET A 99 -8.22 1.50 8.29
CA MET A 99 -7.85 2.32 9.45
C MET A 99 -6.78 1.65 10.30
N GLU A 100 -6.86 0.34 10.55
CA GLU A 100 -5.83 -0.43 11.27
C GLU A 100 -4.46 -0.33 10.58
N VAL A 101 -4.42 -0.54 9.27
CA VAL A 101 -3.19 -0.42 8.46
C VAL A 101 -2.58 1.00 8.56
N LEU A 102 -3.42 2.04 8.62
CA LEU A 102 -2.97 3.42 8.73
C LEU A 102 -2.58 3.85 10.15
N GLU A 103 -3.04 3.14 11.17
CA GLU A 103 -2.71 3.41 12.58
C GLU A 103 -1.43 2.69 13.00
N GLU A 104 -1.11 1.56 12.41
CA GLU A 104 0.15 0.86 12.66
C GLU A 104 1.32 1.68 12.07
N PRO A 105 2.32 2.12 12.89
CA PRO A 105 3.31 3.11 12.47
C PRO A 105 4.18 2.69 11.28
N GLU A 106 4.56 1.42 11.19
CA GLU A 106 5.38 0.91 10.09
C GLU A 106 4.56 0.83 8.80
N SER A 107 3.35 0.26 8.84
CA SER A 107 2.44 0.17 7.71
C SER A 107 2.03 1.54 7.19
N ARG A 108 1.76 2.48 8.09
CA ARG A 108 1.47 3.90 7.74
C ARG A 108 2.64 4.53 6.99
N THR A 109 3.85 4.36 7.47
CA THR A 109 5.05 4.91 6.83
C THR A 109 5.25 4.32 5.45
N ARG A 110 5.09 3.01 5.30
CA ARG A 110 5.19 2.29 4.03
C ARG A 110 4.07 2.71 3.07
N MET A 111 2.82 2.78 3.54
CA MET A 111 1.68 3.23 2.72
C MET A 111 1.86 4.67 2.23
N THR A 112 2.29 5.58 3.10
CA THR A 112 2.59 6.97 2.72
C THR A 112 3.68 7.04 1.65
N ALA A 113 4.74 6.24 1.78
CA ALA A 113 5.79 6.15 0.76
C ALA A 113 5.26 5.62 -0.58
N LEU A 114 4.39 4.60 -0.55
CA LEU A 114 3.75 4.05 -1.74
C LEU A 114 2.89 5.11 -2.47
N ILE A 115 2.08 5.84 -1.74
CA ILE A 115 1.22 6.90 -2.30
C ILE A 115 2.07 8.01 -2.92
N ARG A 116 3.13 8.45 -2.25
CA ARG A 116 4.05 9.45 -2.80
C ARG A 116 4.76 8.93 -4.06
N ALA A 117 5.19 7.69 -4.07
CA ALA A 117 5.77 7.05 -5.26
C ALA A 117 4.78 7.00 -6.42
N ALA A 118 3.52 6.62 -6.17
CA ALA A 118 2.45 6.60 -7.16
C ALA A 118 2.14 8.00 -7.71
N ALA A 119 2.18 9.03 -6.88
CA ALA A 119 1.95 10.42 -7.31
C ALA A 119 3.12 11.00 -8.12
N ALA A 120 4.33 10.47 -7.93
CA ALA A 120 5.54 10.95 -8.60
C ALA A 120 5.86 10.19 -9.89
N GLU A 121 5.28 9.00 -10.11
CA GLU A 121 5.71 8.11 -11.18
C GLU A 121 4.64 7.14 -11.67
N ASP A 122 4.38 7.15 -12.99
CA ASP A 122 3.37 6.32 -13.64
C ASP A 122 3.62 4.81 -13.47
N ALA A 123 4.89 4.36 -13.52
CA ALA A 123 5.23 2.94 -13.36
C ALA A 123 4.92 2.45 -11.94
N ALA A 124 5.22 3.24 -10.91
CA ALA A 124 4.86 2.91 -9.53
C ALA A 124 3.34 2.94 -9.34
N ALA A 125 2.65 3.95 -9.90
CA ALA A 125 1.19 4.05 -9.86
C ALA A 125 0.53 2.82 -10.51
N GLN A 126 1.03 2.38 -11.65
CA GLN A 126 0.52 1.20 -12.35
C GLN A 126 0.70 -0.07 -11.52
N GLN A 127 1.89 -0.30 -10.95
CA GLN A 127 2.16 -1.48 -10.11
C GLN A 127 1.29 -1.51 -8.85
N ILE A 128 1.16 -0.38 -8.16
CA ILE A 128 0.34 -0.28 -6.94
C ILE A 128 -1.13 -0.50 -7.27
N ARG A 129 -1.64 0.14 -8.34
CA ARG A 129 -3.00 -0.04 -8.83
C ARG A 129 -3.28 -1.51 -9.15
N GLU A 130 -2.40 -2.15 -9.93
CA GLU A 130 -2.54 -3.54 -10.32
C GLU A 130 -2.59 -4.48 -9.10
N ARG A 131 -1.71 -4.27 -8.11
CA ARG A 131 -1.69 -5.07 -6.89
C ARG A 131 -2.97 -4.89 -6.06
N ILE A 132 -3.38 -3.66 -5.78
CA ILE A 132 -4.57 -3.40 -4.96
C ILE A 132 -5.83 -3.87 -5.69
N THR A 133 -5.98 -3.51 -6.97
CA THR A 133 -7.18 -3.83 -7.73
C THR A 133 -7.28 -5.33 -7.99
N ARG A 134 -6.23 -5.96 -8.56
CA ARG A 134 -6.29 -7.37 -8.96
C ARG A 134 -6.15 -8.36 -7.81
N GLN A 135 -5.43 -8.01 -6.75
CA GLN A 135 -5.18 -8.96 -5.65
C GLN A 135 -6.18 -8.82 -4.51
N ILE A 136 -6.88 -7.69 -4.39
CA ILE A 136 -7.77 -7.42 -3.28
C ILE A 136 -9.16 -7.00 -3.74
N LEU A 137 -9.29 -5.86 -4.41
CA LEU A 137 -10.61 -5.22 -4.59
C LEU A 137 -11.50 -5.95 -5.59
N THR A 138 -10.97 -6.38 -6.75
CA THR A 138 -11.73 -7.17 -7.72
C THR A 138 -12.12 -8.55 -7.17
N PRO A 139 -11.18 -9.34 -6.56
CA PRO A 139 -11.55 -10.58 -5.89
C PRO A 139 -12.54 -10.40 -4.73
N LEU A 140 -12.47 -9.29 -4.00
CA LEU A 140 -13.42 -8.99 -2.94
C LEU A 140 -14.84 -8.76 -3.50
N ALA A 141 -14.98 -7.95 -4.55
CA ALA A 141 -16.26 -7.72 -5.21
C ALA A 141 -16.82 -9.00 -5.85
N ALA A 142 -15.97 -9.77 -6.54
CA ALA A 142 -16.36 -11.06 -7.13
C ALA A 142 -16.78 -12.09 -6.06
N GLY A 143 -16.07 -12.14 -4.93
CA GLY A 143 -16.42 -13.04 -3.80
C GLY A 143 -17.74 -12.67 -3.10
N LEU A 144 -18.29 -11.52 -3.41
CA LEU A 144 -19.62 -11.07 -2.97
C LEU A 144 -20.69 -11.26 -4.08
N ASP A 145 -20.40 -11.99 -5.15
CA ASP A 145 -21.28 -12.16 -6.31
C ASP A 145 -21.83 -10.82 -6.86
N ALA A 146 -21.02 -9.80 -6.83
CA ALA A 146 -21.39 -8.48 -7.29
C ALA A 146 -21.18 -8.37 -8.80
N GLU A 147 -22.15 -7.77 -9.51
CA GLU A 147 -22.03 -7.40 -10.92
C GLU A 147 -20.93 -6.34 -11.07
N GLU A 148 -20.25 -6.30 -12.21
CA GLU A 148 -19.21 -5.33 -12.57
C GLU A 148 -18.08 -5.18 -11.53
N PRO A 149 -17.41 -6.28 -11.14
CA PRO A 149 -16.42 -6.28 -10.05
C PRO A 149 -15.25 -5.32 -10.30
N GLU A 150 -14.85 -5.07 -11.55
CA GLU A 150 -13.79 -4.13 -11.91
C GLU A 150 -14.21 -2.67 -11.69
N LEU A 151 -15.44 -2.31 -12.06
CA LEU A 151 -15.97 -0.97 -11.79
C LEU A 151 -16.05 -0.72 -10.29
N ARG A 152 -16.59 -1.67 -9.55
CA ARG A 152 -16.72 -1.61 -8.09
C ARG A 152 -15.35 -1.48 -7.41
N ALA A 153 -14.38 -2.28 -7.84
CA ALA A 153 -13.00 -2.19 -7.39
C ALA A 153 -12.39 -0.80 -7.64
N THR A 154 -12.68 -0.21 -8.79
CA THR A 154 -12.21 1.13 -9.15
C THR A 154 -12.83 2.20 -8.24
N LEU A 155 -14.15 2.17 -8.02
CA LEU A 155 -14.85 3.12 -7.14
C LEU A 155 -14.38 3.03 -5.69
N ILE A 156 -14.24 1.81 -5.17
CA ILE A 156 -13.72 1.56 -3.82
C ILE A 156 -12.27 2.06 -3.72
N GLY A 157 -11.43 1.70 -4.68
CA GLY A 157 -10.04 2.12 -4.73
C GLY A 157 -9.87 3.64 -4.76
N ALA A 158 -10.65 4.33 -5.61
CA ALA A 158 -10.65 5.80 -5.69
C ALA A 158 -11.06 6.45 -4.37
N HIS A 159 -12.12 5.93 -3.72
CA HIS A 159 -12.59 6.45 -2.44
C HIS A 159 -11.57 6.27 -1.32
N LEU A 160 -11.05 5.04 -1.16
CA LEU A 160 -10.05 4.74 -0.13
C LEU A 160 -8.74 5.47 -0.38
N PHE A 161 -8.28 5.57 -1.64
CA PHE A 161 -7.10 6.35 -1.99
C PHE A 161 -7.28 7.82 -1.63
N GLY A 162 -8.43 8.42 -1.96
CA GLY A 162 -8.77 9.80 -1.59
C GLY A 162 -8.74 10.02 -0.08
N LEU A 163 -9.30 9.08 0.69
CA LEU A 163 -9.29 9.12 2.15
C LEU A 163 -7.87 9.07 2.72
N VAL A 164 -7.03 8.17 2.20
CA VAL A 164 -5.63 8.05 2.63
C VAL A 164 -4.84 9.30 2.26
N MET A 165 -5.02 9.83 1.05
CA MET A 165 -4.40 11.09 0.62
C MET A 165 -4.80 12.26 1.53
N ALA A 166 -6.09 12.42 1.78
CA ALA A 166 -6.62 13.47 2.64
C ALA A 166 -6.01 13.41 4.05
N ARG A 167 -5.87 12.20 4.59
CA ARG A 167 -5.39 11.98 5.96
C ARG A 167 -3.88 12.03 6.11
N GLN A 168 -3.12 11.43 5.18
CA GLN A 168 -1.68 11.19 5.33
C GLN A 168 -0.80 12.18 4.57
N ILE A 169 -1.33 12.84 3.54
CA ILE A 169 -0.57 13.73 2.67
C ILE A 169 -1.04 15.17 2.81
N VAL A 170 -2.36 15.40 2.75
CA VAL A 170 -2.95 16.75 2.87
C VAL A 170 -3.16 17.13 4.33
N GLU A 171 -3.20 16.14 5.24
CA GLU A 171 -3.41 16.32 6.69
C GLU A 171 -4.68 17.11 7.00
N LEU A 172 -5.78 16.81 6.27
CA LEU A 172 -7.07 17.44 6.53
C LEU A 172 -7.50 17.17 7.98
N PRO A 173 -7.94 18.21 8.71
CA PRO A 173 -8.41 18.04 10.07
C PRO A 173 -9.65 17.16 10.09
N LEU A 174 -9.57 16.03 10.77
CA LEU A 174 -10.69 15.16 11.02
C LEU A 174 -11.27 15.47 12.40
N PRO A 175 -12.57 15.23 12.64
CA PRO A 175 -13.17 15.41 13.97
C PRO A 175 -12.35 14.67 15.03
N THR A 176 -11.92 15.38 16.06
CA THR A 176 -10.97 14.87 17.07
C THR A 176 -11.62 14.01 18.14
N VAL A 177 -12.94 14.05 18.28
CA VAL A 177 -13.67 13.22 19.24
C VAL A 177 -14.09 11.94 18.55
N ASP A 178 -13.52 10.80 18.96
CA ASP A 178 -13.73 9.46 18.37
C ASP A 178 -13.47 9.39 16.84
N GLY A 179 -12.45 10.12 16.36
CA GLY A 179 -12.19 10.32 14.95
C GLY A 179 -12.14 9.04 14.09
N ARG A 180 -11.64 7.91 14.65
CA ARG A 180 -11.67 6.61 13.96
C ARG A 180 -13.09 6.08 13.82
N ALA A 181 -13.85 6.00 14.90
CA ALA A 181 -15.21 5.48 14.91
C ALA A 181 -16.11 6.30 13.99
N THR A 182 -16.02 7.63 14.05
CA THR A 182 -16.76 8.55 13.19
C THR A 182 -16.45 8.33 11.72
N LEU A 183 -15.16 8.14 11.34
CA LEU A 183 -14.78 7.85 9.97
C LEU A 183 -15.30 6.49 9.50
N VAL A 184 -15.15 5.46 10.34
CA VAL A 184 -15.66 4.13 10.03
C VAL A 184 -17.17 4.19 9.80
N ASP A 185 -17.92 4.84 10.69
CA ASP A 185 -19.38 4.93 10.59
C ASP A 185 -19.84 5.74 9.35
N ALA A 186 -19.11 6.79 8.98
CA ALA A 186 -19.43 7.61 7.83
C ALA A 186 -19.05 6.95 6.49
N VAL A 187 -17.89 6.29 6.42
CA VAL A 187 -17.34 5.73 5.17
C VAL A 187 -17.88 4.34 4.87
N SER A 188 -18.10 3.50 5.90
CA SER A 188 -18.52 2.10 5.70
C SER A 188 -19.79 1.94 4.87
N PRO A 189 -20.86 2.75 5.04
CA PRO A 189 -22.05 2.63 4.20
C PRO A 189 -21.79 2.93 2.72
N VAL A 190 -20.90 3.90 2.43
CA VAL A 190 -20.52 4.25 1.06
C VAL A 190 -19.75 3.11 0.41
N ILE A 191 -18.77 2.55 1.11
CA ILE A 191 -18.01 1.40 0.63
C ILE A 191 -18.92 0.17 0.48
N GLN A 192 -19.86 -0.05 1.40
CA GLN A 192 -20.83 -1.14 1.29
C GLN A 192 -21.73 -0.97 0.07
N HIS A 193 -22.16 0.27 -0.22
CA HIS A 193 -22.93 0.55 -1.43
C HIS A 193 -22.13 0.25 -2.71
N TYR A 194 -20.85 0.63 -2.78
CA TYR A 194 -19.98 0.25 -3.89
C TYR A 194 -19.79 -1.27 -4.02
N LEU A 195 -19.73 -1.99 -2.89
CA LEU A 195 -19.54 -3.44 -2.91
C LEU A 195 -20.77 -4.20 -3.38
N THR A 196 -21.97 -3.84 -2.92
CA THR A 196 -23.19 -4.65 -3.10
C THR A 196 -24.44 -3.87 -3.44
N GLY A 197 -24.38 -2.53 -3.51
CA GLY A 197 -25.50 -1.67 -3.89
C GLY A 197 -25.74 -1.66 -5.39
N ASP A 198 -26.87 -1.12 -5.80
CA ASP A 198 -27.17 -0.83 -7.20
C ASP A 198 -26.41 0.42 -7.66
N LEU A 199 -25.54 0.27 -8.64
CA LEU A 199 -24.73 1.39 -9.17
C LEU A 199 -25.44 2.20 -10.26
N HIS A 200 -26.63 1.78 -10.70
CA HIS A 200 -27.39 2.46 -11.78
C HIS A 200 -26.52 2.82 -13.00
N VAL A 201 -25.68 1.90 -13.44
CA VAL A 201 -24.86 2.09 -14.63
C VAL A 201 -25.79 2.14 -15.83
N ARG A 202 -25.85 3.30 -16.50
CA ARG A 202 -26.60 3.40 -17.75
C ARG A 202 -25.90 2.52 -18.78
N GLU A 203 -26.59 1.52 -19.29
CA GLU A 203 -26.16 0.84 -20.51
C GLU A 203 -25.94 1.92 -21.56
N GLY A 204 -24.76 1.93 -22.18
CA GLY A 204 -24.39 2.92 -23.17
C GLY A 204 -25.52 3.02 -24.21
N ILE A 205 -25.94 4.24 -24.51
CA ILE A 205 -26.85 4.51 -25.63
C ILE A 205 -26.18 3.88 -26.82
N GLY A 206 -26.70 2.74 -27.27
CA GLY A 206 -26.24 2.09 -28.48
C GLY A 206 -26.29 3.12 -29.61
N ASP A 207 -25.18 3.23 -30.35
CA ASP A 207 -25.11 3.98 -31.59
C ASP A 207 -26.29 3.56 -32.47
N GLY A 208 -27.33 4.40 -32.45
CA GLY A 208 -28.44 4.32 -33.37
C GLY A 208 -28.14 5.21 -34.55
N ASP A 209 -27.95 4.56 -35.71
CA ASP A 209 -28.00 5.03 -37.11
C ASP A 209 -27.09 6.22 -37.50
#